data_71b9247828fe1bc8abec2fe62a48d53f
#
_entry.id   71b9247828fe1bc8abec2fe62a48d53f
#
_cell.length_a   1.000
_cell.length_b   1.000
_cell.length_c   1.000
_cell.angle_alpha   90.00
_cell.angle_beta   90.00
_cell.angle_gamma   90.00
#
_symmetry.space_group_name_H-M   'P 1'
#
loop_
_entity.id
_entity.type
_entity.pdbx_description
1 polymer ?
#
loop_
_entity_poly.entity_id
_entity_poly.type
_entity_poly.pdbx_seq_one_letter_code
_entity_poly.pdbx_strand_id
1 'polypeptide(L)'
;MNGVARSWFVGAWRRRSIVVPGGDPTEPCEAWWVQTEQAFVDVRVALPGREYNGLPYSSTRAFAGWFEIAEGESRWHVELDSDGVVPRTDRAAAAGLFVSPDDPLLMVEDAPGRFREEWVQCAPVGEVQFVRAANLVAVRVGDISGVVSMVDGTVSGRVWHGAHSIGRIFE
;
A
#
# COMPACT_ATOMS: atom_id res chain seq x y z
N MET A 1 -17.47 22.22 15.18
CA MET A 1 -16.56 21.05 15.15
C MET A 1 -15.61 21.29 14.00
N ASN A 2 -14.35 21.69 14.30
CA ASN A 2 -13.33 21.90 13.28
C ASN A 2 -12.88 20.50 12.82
N GLY A 3 -13.38 20.04 11.68
CA GLY A 3 -12.86 18.85 11.03
C GLY A 3 -11.41 19.12 10.65
N VAL A 4 -10.48 18.42 11.27
CA VAL A 4 -9.08 18.38 10.81
C VAL A 4 -9.13 17.89 9.37
N ALA A 5 -8.55 18.66 8.45
CA ALA A 5 -8.46 18.26 7.05
C ALA A 5 -7.69 16.93 7.01
N ARG A 6 -8.38 15.88 6.53
CA ARG A 6 -7.79 14.56 6.42
C ARG A 6 -6.62 14.61 5.43
N SER A 7 -5.52 13.94 5.77
CA SER A 7 -4.36 13.86 4.88
C SER A 7 -4.75 13.21 3.55
N TRP A 8 -4.31 13.78 2.45
CA TRP A 8 -4.69 13.37 1.09
C TRP A 8 -4.33 11.92 0.75
N PHE A 9 -3.32 11.34 1.41
CA PHE A 9 -2.88 9.95 1.23
C PHE A 9 -3.75 8.92 1.98
N VAL A 10 -4.63 9.36 2.89
CA VAL A 10 -5.55 8.46 3.60
C VAL A 10 -6.57 7.90 2.62
N GLY A 11 -6.63 6.59 2.49
CA GLY A 11 -7.50 5.94 1.52
C GLY A 11 -7.28 4.44 1.41
N ALA A 12 -8.09 3.82 0.57
CA ALA A 12 -7.89 2.47 0.08
C ALA A 12 -7.58 2.55 -1.41
N TRP A 13 -6.40 2.11 -1.77
CA TRP A 13 -5.79 2.30 -3.08
C TRP A 13 -5.52 0.96 -3.74
N ARG A 14 -5.86 0.84 -5.02
CA ARG A 14 -5.48 -0.30 -5.87
C ARG A 14 -4.49 0.17 -6.91
N ARG A 15 -3.36 -0.51 -7.05
CA ARG A 15 -2.40 -0.16 -8.09
C ARG A 15 -2.99 -0.45 -9.46
N ARG A 16 -2.89 0.54 -10.34
CA ARG A 16 -3.32 0.47 -11.73
C ARG A 16 -2.17 0.03 -12.64
N SER A 17 -0.99 0.55 -12.37
CA SER A 17 0.20 0.26 -13.15
C SER A 17 1.49 0.54 -12.39
N ILE A 18 2.56 -0.12 -12.83
CA ILE A 18 3.94 0.21 -12.50
C ILE A 18 4.74 0.36 -13.81
N VAL A 19 5.63 1.34 -13.84
CA VAL A 19 6.55 1.61 -14.95
C VAL A 19 7.97 1.67 -14.38
N VAL A 20 8.90 0.98 -15.03
CA VAL A 20 10.34 1.12 -14.77
C VAL A 20 10.99 1.91 -15.90
N PRO A 21 12.18 2.53 -15.69
CA PRO A 21 12.86 3.29 -16.74
C PRO A 21 13.03 2.47 -18.02
N GLY A 22 12.52 3.02 -19.14
CA GLY A 22 12.57 2.37 -20.46
C GLY A 22 11.58 1.23 -20.69
N GLY A 23 10.70 0.95 -19.72
CA GLY A 23 9.63 -0.04 -19.86
C GLY A 23 8.27 0.58 -20.14
N ASP A 24 7.32 -0.24 -20.54
CA ASP A 24 5.91 0.13 -20.71
C ASP A 24 5.14 -0.01 -19.38
N PRO A 25 4.05 0.74 -19.18
CA PRO A 25 3.15 0.55 -18.05
C PRO A 25 2.60 -0.87 -18.00
N THR A 26 2.71 -1.51 -16.85
CA THR A 26 2.23 -2.88 -16.64
C THR A 26 1.67 -3.03 -15.21
N GLU A 27 0.87 -4.09 -14.98
CA GLU A 27 0.43 -4.48 -13.64
C GLU A 27 0.66 -5.96 -13.42
N PRO A 28 1.70 -6.30 -12.66
CA PRO A 28 2.11 -7.67 -12.39
C PRO A 28 1.32 -8.38 -11.31
N CYS A 29 0.72 -7.63 -10.44
CA CYS A 29 0.00 -8.21 -9.31
C CYS A 29 -1.29 -7.44 -9.06
N GLU A 30 -2.19 -8.05 -8.34
CA GLU A 30 -3.26 -7.31 -7.70
C GLU A 30 -2.70 -6.71 -6.41
N ALA A 31 -2.43 -5.41 -6.41
CA ALA A 31 -1.83 -4.70 -5.30
C ALA A 31 -2.83 -3.76 -4.64
N TRP A 32 -2.95 -3.88 -3.33
CA TRP A 32 -3.83 -3.10 -2.48
C TRP A 32 -3.05 -2.40 -1.38
N TRP A 33 -3.22 -1.11 -1.24
CA TRP A 33 -2.66 -0.30 -0.18
C TRP A 33 -3.78 0.40 0.59
N VAL A 34 -3.96 0.06 1.86
CA VAL A 34 -4.95 0.68 2.76
C VAL A 34 -4.20 1.52 3.77
N GLN A 35 -4.43 2.84 3.77
CA GLN A 35 -3.65 3.82 4.50
C GLN A 35 -4.50 4.70 5.40
N THR A 36 -4.13 4.79 6.66
CA THR A 36 -4.59 5.82 7.60
C THR A 36 -3.48 6.85 7.84
N GLU A 37 -3.69 7.83 8.70
CA GLU A 37 -2.63 8.75 9.10
C GLU A 37 -1.53 8.10 9.94
N GLN A 38 -1.79 6.93 10.54
CA GLN A 38 -0.89 6.31 11.53
C GLN A 38 -0.50 4.88 11.19
N ALA A 39 -1.18 4.22 10.27
CA ALA A 39 -0.90 2.84 9.91
C ALA A 39 -1.21 2.57 8.45
N PHE A 40 -0.50 1.61 7.87
CA PHE A 40 -0.77 1.11 6.53
C PHE A 40 -0.67 -0.40 6.46
N VAL A 41 -1.37 -0.96 5.47
CA VAL A 41 -1.29 -2.34 5.03
C VAL A 41 -1.14 -2.34 3.52
N ASP A 42 -0.16 -3.08 3.00
CA ASP A 42 0.03 -3.34 1.57
C ASP A 42 -0.02 -4.86 1.34
N VAL A 43 -0.90 -5.28 0.46
CA VAL A 43 -1.08 -6.70 0.09
C VAL A 43 -1.03 -6.82 -1.42
N ARG A 44 -0.10 -7.64 -1.93
CA ARG A 44 0.15 -7.86 -3.36
C ARG A 44 0.03 -9.34 -3.67
N VAL A 45 -0.75 -9.67 -4.68
CA VAL A 45 -0.95 -11.05 -5.16
C VAL A 45 -0.52 -11.11 -6.61
N ALA A 46 0.55 -11.85 -6.89
CA ALA A 46 1.05 -12.01 -8.26
C ALA A 46 -0.02 -12.61 -9.17
N LEU A 47 -0.21 -12.04 -10.35
CA LEU A 47 -1.19 -12.53 -11.32
C LEU A 47 -0.62 -13.73 -12.09
N PRO A 48 -1.37 -14.84 -12.19
CA PRO A 48 -0.90 -16.03 -12.91
C PRO A 48 -0.52 -15.74 -14.37
N GLY A 49 0.58 -16.34 -14.83
CA GLY A 49 1.03 -16.25 -16.23
C GLY A 49 1.61 -14.91 -16.64
N ARG A 50 1.80 -13.99 -15.71
CA ARG A 50 2.52 -12.75 -15.97
C ARG A 50 3.94 -12.86 -15.44
N GLU A 51 4.94 -12.84 -16.32
CA GLU A 51 6.36 -12.80 -15.96
C GLU A 51 6.81 -11.35 -15.81
N TYR A 52 7.56 -11.08 -14.74
CA TYR A 52 7.96 -9.72 -14.37
C TYR A 52 9.44 -9.64 -14.02
N ASN A 53 10.25 -10.23 -14.85
CA ASN A 53 11.68 -10.18 -14.70
C ASN A 53 12.17 -8.72 -14.64
N GLY A 54 12.68 -8.34 -13.48
CA GLY A 54 13.28 -7.03 -13.24
C GLY A 54 12.36 -5.95 -12.71
N LEU A 55 11.05 -6.21 -12.54
CA LEU A 55 10.15 -5.23 -11.90
C LEU A 55 10.22 -5.32 -10.38
N PRO A 56 10.44 -4.20 -9.67
CA PRO A 56 10.31 -4.17 -8.23
C PRO A 56 8.84 -4.41 -7.84
N TYR A 57 8.64 -5.06 -6.68
CA TYR A 57 7.30 -5.23 -6.08
C TYR A 57 6.29 -6.01 -6.93
N SER A 58 6.75 -6.97 -7.73
CA SER A 58 5.91 -7.80 -8.60
C SER A 58 5.55 -9.17 -8.00
N SER A 59 6.10 -9.51 -6.86
CA SER A 59 5.85 -10.79 -6.18
C SER A 59 4.64 -10.71 -5.25
N THR A 60 4.08 -11.88 -4.94
CA THR A 60 3.11 -12.03 -3.85
C THR A 60 3.78 -11.63 -2.54
N ARG A 61 3.21 -10.63 -1.84
CA ARG A 61 3.80 -10.04 -0.64
C ARG A 61 2.75 -9.36 0.22
N ALA A 62 2.90 -9.43 1.54
CA ALA A 62 2.19 -8.60 2.49
C ALA A 62 3.16 -7.89 3.40
N PHE A 63 2.98 -6.58 3.57
CA PHE A 63 3.76 -5.82 4.54
C PHE A 63 2.92 -4.71 5.15
N ALA A 64 3.27 -4.30 6.36
CA ALA A 64 2.51 -3.30 7.11
C ALA A 64 3.38 -2.58 8.14
N GLY A 65 2.88 -1.45 8.59
CA GLY A 65 3.52 -0.64 9.61
C GLY A 65 2.87 0.72 9.72
N TRP A 66 3.68 1.76 9.82
CA TRP A 66 3.21 3.13 9.90
C TRP A 66 3.94 4.05 8.91
N PHE A 67 3.32 5.18 8.62
CA PHE A 67 3.76 6.11 7.58
C PHE A 67 3.85 7.53 8.13
N GLU A 68 4.83 8.27 7.68
CA GLU A 68 4.94 9.71 7.93
C GLU A 68 5.49 10.45 6.72
N ILE A 69 5.18 11.74 6.65
CA ILE A 69 5.88 12.69 5.79
C ILE A 69 6.65 13.62 6.72
N ALA A 70 7.97 13.56 6.65
CA ALA A 70 8.86 14.34 7.50
C ALA A 70 10.11 14.76 6.74
N GLU A 71 10.57 15.99 6.95
CA GLU A 71 11.83 16.51 6.39
C GLU A 71 11.93 16.40 4.85
N GLY A 72 10.79 16.51 4.15
CA GLY A 72 10.73 16.40 2.68
C GLY A 72 10.80 14.96 2.15
N GLU A 73 10.59 13.98 3.01
CA GLU A 73 10.53 12.56 2.68
C GLU A 73 9.20 11.94 3.07
N SER A 74 8.72 11.00 2.25
CA SER A 74 7.74 9.98 2.63
C SER A 74 8.49 8.80 3.21
N ARG A 75 8.09 8.33 4.39
CA ARG A 75 8.76 7.25 5.12
C ARG A 75 7.75 6.17 5.50
N TRP A 76 7.98 4.95 5.02
CA TRP A 76 7.22 3.75 5.39
C TRP A 76 8.06 2.96 6.40
N HIS A 77 7.65 2.99 7.66
CA HIS A 77 8.25 2.19 8.73
C HIS A 77 7.60 0.81 8.75
N VAL A 78 8.23 -0.15 8.10
CA VAL A 78 7.71 -1.51 7.94
C VAL A 78 8.04 -2.34 9.17
N GLU A 79 7.01 -2.85 9.82
CA GLU A 79 7.09 -3.65 11.04
C GLU A 79 6.80 -5.14 10.80
N LEU A 80 5.98 -5.44 9.80
CA LEU A 80 5.64 -6.79 9.34
C LEU A 80 5.88 -6.89 7.84
N ASP A 81 6.50 -7.98 7.38
CA ASP A 81 6.77 -8.22 5.96
C ASP A 81 6.93 -9.72 5.71
N SER A 82 6.19 -10.26 4.73
CA SER A 82 6.25 -11.67 4.34
C SER A 82 7.53 -12.04 3.59
N ASP A 83 8.26 -11.08 3.05
CA ASP A 83 9.40 -11.29 2.14
C ASP A 83 10.61 -10.40 2.46
N GLY A 84 10.62 -9.75 3.58
CA GLY A 84 11.63 -8.77 3.90
C GLY A 84 12.16 -8.83 5.32
N VAL A 85 13.31 -8.20 5.52
CA VAL A 85 13.88 -7.99 6.86
C VAL A 85 13.12 -6.83 7.53
N VAL A 86 12.66 -7.03 8.73
CA VAL A 86 11.99 -6.03 9.55
C VAL A 86 12.67 -5.90 10.93
N PRO A 87 12.59 -4.74 11.61
CA PRO A 87 12.02 -3.49 11.13
C PRO A 87 12.91 -2.81 10.09
N ARG A 88 12.30 -2.07 9.16
CA ARG A 88 13.02 -1.23 8.19
C ARG A 88 12.23 0.04 7.89
N THR A 89 12.91 1.03 7.31
CA THR A 89 12.27 2.26 6.81
C THR A 89 12.56 2.40 5.32
N ASP A 90 11.53 2.29 4.50
CA ASP A 90 11.57 2.60 3.09
C ASP A 90 11.31 4.11 2.89
N ARG A 91 12.03 4.77 1.98
CA ARG A 91 12.00 6.23 1.81
C ARG A 91 11.85 6.61 0.35
N ALA A 92 11.10 7.68 0.13
CA ALA A 92 11.02 8.39 -1.14
C ALA A 92 10.96 9.90 -0.90
N ALA A 93 11.34 10.70 -1.89
CA ALA A 93 11.12 12.15 -1.81
C ALA A 93 9.61 12.41 -1.65
N ALA A 94 9.21 13.28 -0.71
CA ALA A 94 7.79 13.57 -0.47
C ALA A 94 7.09 14.13 -1.72
N ALA A 95 7.82 14.88 -2.56
CA ALA A 95 7.31 15.36 -3.84
C ALA A 95 7.04 14.25 -4.88
N GLY A 96 7.57 13.03 -4.65
CA GLY A 96 7.32 11.87 -5.49
C GLY A 96 6.02 11.13 -5.15
N LEU A 97 5.32 11.52 -4.08
CA LEU A 97 4.02 10.95 -3.72
C LEU A 97 2.98 12.07 -3.76
N PHE A 98 2.06 12.02 -4.71
CA PHE A 98 1.07 13.10 -4.92
C PHE A 98 -0.21 12.60 -5.57
N VAL A 99 -1.30 13.33 -5.36
CA VAL A 99 -2.55 13.13 -6.12
C VAL A 99 -2.40 13.80 -7.48
N SER A 100 -2.81 13.11 -8.54
CA SER A 100 -2.77 13.65 -9.89
C SER A 100 -3.59 14.95 -9.99
N PRO A 101 -3.05 16.03 -10.58
CA PRO A 101 -3.83 17.24 -10.78
C PRO A 101 -5.00 17.06 -11.74
N ASP A 102 -4.94 16.05 -12.62
CA ASP A 102 -5.96 15.78 -13.63
C ASP A 102 -7.01 14.77 -13.17
N ASP A 103 -6.72 14.00 -12.12
CA ASP A 103 -7.62 12.98 -11.58
C ASP A 103 -7.47 12.89 -10.05
N PRO A 104 -8.43 13.41 -9.27
CA PRO A 104 -8.35 13.42 -7.81
C PRO A 104 -8.46 12.02 -7.17
N LEU A 105 -8.82 11.01 -7.93
CA LEU A 105 -8.86 9.61 -7.48
C LEU A 105 -7.57 8.86 -7.83
N LEU A 106 -6.62 9.50 -8.48
CA LEU A 106 -5.34 8.92 -8.88
C LEU A 106 -4.20 9.47 -8.03
N MET A 107 -3.58 8.60 -7.27
CA MET A 107 -2.33 8.89 -6.57
C MET A 107 -1.16 8.34 -7.38
N VAL A 108 -0.08 9.09 -7.44
CA VAL A 108 1.16 8.72 -8.12
C VAL A 108 2.27 8.60 -7.08
N GLU A 109 3.00 7.49 -7.14
CA GLU A 109 4.27 7.32 -6.46
C GLU A 109 5.38 7.30 -7.52
N ASP A 110 6.20 8.35 -7.53
CA ASP A 110 7.29 8.52 -8.48
C ASP A 110 8.63 8.44 -7.76
N ALA A 111 9.38 7.40 -8.04
CA ALA A 111 10.75 7.17 -7.57
C ALA A 111 11.71 7.29 -8.76
N PRO A 112 12.24 8.50 -9.08
CA PRO A 112 13.03 8.74 -10.28
C PRO A 112 14.20 7.76 -10.43
N GLY A 113 14.34 7.19 -11.62
CA GLY A 113 15.38 6.19 -11.94
C GLY A 113 15.10 4.78 -11.39
N ARG A 114 14.00 4.56 -10.72
CA ARG A 114 13.60 3.28 -10.16
C ARG A 114 12.26 2.78 -10.70
N PHE A 115 11.16 3.50 -10.42
CA PHE A 115 9.81 3.17 -10.87
C PHE A 115 8.88 4.38 -10.75
N ARG A 116 7.72 4.28 -11.39
CA ARG A 116 6.54 5.10 -11.18
C ARG A 116 5.34 4.18 -11.03
N GLU A 117 4.60 4.33 -9.95
CA GLU A 117 3.36 3.59 -9.68
C GLU A 117 2.16 4.54 -9.74
N GLU A 118 1.04 4.02 -10.24
CA GLU A 118 -0.25 4.71 -10.25
C GLU A 118 -1.26 3.92 -9.44
N TRP A 119 -1.89 4.60 -8.49
CA TRP A 119 -2.81 4.03 -7.52
C TRP A 119 -4.18 4.71 -7.62
N VAL A 120 -5.23 3.92 -7.84
CA VAL A 120 -6.61 4.40 -7.93
C VAL A 120 -7.30 4.23 -6.60
N GLN A 121 -7.97 5.28 -6.13
CA GLN A 121 -8.80 5.22 -4.93
C GLN A 121 -10.03 4.35 -5.20
N CYS A 122 -10.24 3.32 -4.37
CA CYS A 122 -11.26 2.29 -4.59
C CYS A 122 -12.55 2.51 -3.83
N ALA A 123 -12.53 3.38 -2.81
CA ALA A 123 -13.72 3.73 -2.05
C ALA A 123 -13.63 5.18 -1.56
N PRO A 124 -14.77 5.86 -1.38
CA PRO A 124 -14.82 7.12 -0.66
C PRO A 124 -14.21 6.95 0.73
N VAL A 125 -13.43 7.93 1.16
CA VAL A 125 -12.83 7.91 2.49
C VAL A 125 -13.95 8.13 3.52
N GLY A 126 -14.42 7.03 4.11
CA GLY A 126 -15.43 7.00 5.17
C GLY A 126 -14.79 7.03 6.56
N GLU A 127 -15.33 6.20 7.46
CA GLU A 127 -14.74 5.99 8.79
C GLU A 127 -13.33 5.38 8.66
N VAL A 128 -12.40 5.84 9.50
CA VAL A 128 -11.01 5.39 9.52
C VAL A 128 -10.72 4.77 10.88
N GLN A 129 -10.25 3.54 10.86
CA GLN A 129 -9.86 2.78 12.06
C GLN A 129 -8.54 2.07 11.82
N PHE A 130 -7.75 1.87 12.87
CA PHE A 130 -6.57 1.02 12.82
C PHE A 130 -6.29 0.36 14.17
N VAL A 131 -5.60 -0.77 14.10
CA VAL A 131 -4.98 -1.46 15.23
C VAL A 131 -3.54 -1.76 14.84
N ARG A 132 -2.61 -1.49 15.74
CA ARG A 132 -1.18 -1.82 15.57
C ARG A 132 -0.64 -2.46 16.83
N ALA A 133 -0.13 -3.68 16.69
CA ALA A 133 0.52 -4.46 17.73
C ALA A 133 1.77 -5.15 17.14
N ALA A 134 2.60 -5.74 17.97
CA ALA A 134 3.88 -6.34 17.54
C ALA A 134 3.74 -7.40 16.44
N ASN A 135 2.60 -8.08 16.35
CA ASN A 135 2.33 -9.15 15.39
C ASN A 135 1.09 -8.92 14.53
N LEU A 136 0.53 -7.71 14.55
CA LEU A 136 -0.71 -7.38 13.84
C LEU A 136 -0.76 -5.90 13.47
N VAL A 137 -1.03 -5.62 12.21
CA VAL A 137 -1.51 -4.32 11.76
C VAL A 137 -2.82 -4.52 11.00
N ALA A 138 -3.87 -3.87 11.45
CA ALA A 138 -5.17 -3.87 10.80
C ALA A 138 -5.61 -2.42 10.54
N VAL A 139 -6.12 -2.16 9.34
CA VAL A 139 -6.50 -0.83 8.88
C VAL A 139 -7.86 -0.91 8.20
N ARG A 140 -8.73 0.05 8.46
CA ARG A 140 -10.01 0.19 7.76
C ARG A 140 -10.19 1.63 7.27
N VAL A 141 -10.61 1.76 6.03
CA VAL A 141 -10.98 3.03 5.41
C VAL A 141 -12.29 2.83 4.66
N GLY A 142 -13.37 3.40 5.21
CA GLY A 142 -14.72 3.15 4.71
C GLY A 142 -15.10 1.67 4.86
N ASP A 143 -15.43 1.03 3.75
CA ASP A 143 -15.80 -0.39 3.66
C ASP A 143 -14.64 -1.32 3.22
N ILE A 144 -13.44 -0.76 3.01
CA ILE A 144 -12.24 -1.54 2.73
C ILE A 144 -11.41 -1.71 4.00
N SER A 145 -11.04 -2.96 4.28
CA SER A 145 -10.20 -3.34 5.42
C SER A 145 -9.00 -4.14 4.95
N GLY A 146 -7.83 -3.86 5.51
CA GLY A 146 -6.61 -4.62 5.31
C GLY A 146 -6.04 -5.10 6.64
N VAL A 147 -5.50 -6.31 6.65
CA VAL A 147 -4.83 -6.90 7.81
C VAL A 147 -3.55 -7.58 7.36
N VAL A 148 -2.46 -7.31 8.06
CA VAL A 148 -1.22 -8.10 8.01
C VAL A 148 -0.93 -8.59 9.41
N SER A 149 -0.71 -9.89 9.55
CA SER A 149 -0.45 -10.52 10.83
C SER A 149 0.68 -11.54 10.75
N MET A 150 1.33 -11.77 11.87
CA MET A 150 2.37 -12.77 12.03
C MET A 150 1.92 -13.83 13.05
N VAL A 151 1.90 -15.09 12.62
CA VAL A 151 1.62 -16.25 13.47
C VAL A 151 2.76 -17.26 13.30
N ASP A 152 3.38 -17.65 14.40
CA ASP A 152 4.51 -18.61 14.41
C ASP A 152 5.64 -18.23 13.43
N GLY A 153 5.94 -16.92 13.33
CA GLY A 153 6.97 -16.38 12.46
C GLY A 153 6.56 -16.25 10.98
N THR A 154 5.36 -16.67 10.61
CA THR A 154 4.82 -16.53 9.26
C THR A 154 3.96 -15.28 9.15
N VAL A 155 4.31 -14.38 8.22
CA VAL A 155 3.54 -13.17 7.92
C VAL A 155 2.56 -13.45 6.80
N SER A 156 1.30 -13.09 7.02
CA SER A 156 0.22 -13.20 6.04
C SER A 156 -0.55 -11.89 5.93
N GLY A 157 -1.24 -11.69 4.81
CA GLY A 157 -2.03 -10.49 4.58
C GLY A 157 -3.32 -10.74 3.85
N ARG A 158 -4.33 -9.92 4.14
CA ARG A 158 -5.64 -9.99 3.48
C ARG A 158 -6.29 -8.61 3.39
N VAL A 159 -7.01 -8.40 2.31
CA VAL A 159 -7.84 -7.21 2.10
C VAL A 159 -9.27 -7.65 1.82
N TRP A 160 -10.24 -6.90 2.36
CA TRP A 160 -11.67 -7.10 2.16
C TRP A 160 -12.34 -5.82 1.67
N HIS A 161 -13.36 -5.98 0.85
CA HIS A 161 -14.35 -4.96 0.54
C HIS A 161 -15.69 -5.40 1.13
N GLY A 162 -16.15 -4.74 2.17
CA GLY A 162 -17.26 -5.22 2.98
C GLY A 162 -16.98 -6.61 3.56
N ALA A 163 -17.81 -7.59 3.26
CA ALA A 163 -17.64 -8.99 3.66
C ALA A 163 -16.83 -9.84 2.66
N HIS A 164 -16.44 -9.30 1.51
CA HIS A 164 -15.76 -10.03 0.45
C HIS A 164 -14.24 -9.86 0.52
N SER A 165 -13.50 -10.97 0.51
CA SER A 165 -12.03 -10.93 0.37
C SER A 165 -11.68 -10.54 -1.07
N ILE A 166 -10.84 -9.51 -1.24
CA ILE A 166 -10.41 -8.99 -2.54
C ILE A 166 -8.90 -9.13 -2.77
N GLY A 167 -8.13 -9.42 -1.74
CA GLY A 167 -6.71 -9.72 -1.83
C GLY A 167 -6.31 -10.61 -0.66
N ARG A 168 -5.54 -11.69 -0.91
CA ARG A 168 -5.17 -12.66 0.13
C ARG A 168 -3.80 -13.26 -0.14
N ILE A 169 -2.95 -13.27 0.87
CA ILE A 169 -1.67 -13.98 0.90
C ILE A 169 -1.72 -14.99 2.05
N PHE A 170 -1.53 -16.23 1.70
CA PHE A 170 -1.57 -17.42 2.55
C PHE A 170 -2.94 -17.71 3.23
N GLU A 171 -3.29 -18.98 3.27
CA GLU A 171 -4.40 -19.50 4.04
C GLU A 171 -3.97 -19.92 5.44
#